data_db23f0a58060d94220c4bf92ecba976c
#
_entry.id   db23f0a58060d94220c4bf92ecba976c
#
_cell.length_a   1.000
_cell.length_b   1.000
_cell.length_c   1.000
_cell.angle_alpha   90.00
_cell.angle_beta   90.00
_cell.angle_gamma   90.00
#
_symmetry.space_group_name_H-M   'P 1'
#
loop_
_entity.id
_entity.type
_entity.pdbx_description
1 polymer ?
#
loop_
_entity_poly.entity_id
_entity_poly.type
_entity_poly.pdbx_seq_one_letter_code
_entity_poly.pdbx_strand_id
1 'polypeptide(L)'
;TLFESFRYAFDLFYSNKVGVMKGSKRDNYGGGIRLQYNLKNLKFSNYASFDHLKSVNSPYGSFSSYLYYNPYYNPYDENGNVKKVLYSYEYYDRGITSKTMYNELYNAVLPSKNQQTSNNFLNNFSIEYDIIQGLKLKANLSLSVDNGKTDVYKSYENTEFLDKEKKG
;
A
#
# COMPACT_ATOMS: atom_id res chain seq x y z
N THR A 1 -46.82 13.69 19.66
CA THR A 1 -46.59 13.07 18.33
C THR A 1 -45.18 12.57 18.27
N LEU A 2 -44.99 11.27 18.44
CA LEU A 2 -43.69 10.62 18.26
C LEU A 2 -43.40 10.57 16.75
N PHE A 3 -42.46 11.39 16.31
CA PHE A 3 -42.11 11.51 14.88
C PHE A 3 -41.35 10.27 14.42
N GLU A 4 -41.93 9.59 13.44
CA GLU A 4 -41.18 8.68 12.61
C GLU A 4 -40.26 9.51 11.69
N SER A 5 -38.99 9.23 11.68
CA SER A 5 -38.07 9.91 10.78
C SER A 5 -37.07 8.94 10.16
N PHE A 6 -36.93 9.06 8.84
CA PHE A 6 -35.90 8.37 8.08
C PHE A 6 -34.87 9.38 7.61
N ARG A 7 -33.59 9.09 7.85
CA ARG A 7 -32.46 9.89 7.41
C ARG A 7 -31.48 9.02 6.65
N TYR A 8 -30.92 9.56 5.60
CA TYR A 8 -29.86 8.93 4.84
C TYR A 8 -28.77 9.92 4.52
N ALA A 9 -27.57 9.42 4.36
CA ALA A 9 -26.41 10.18 3.89
C ALA A 9 -25.53 9.28 3.02
N PHE A 10 -24.93 9.87 2.00
CA PHE A 10 -23.95 9.24 1.13
C PHE A 10 -22.66 10.01 1.22
N ASP A 11 -21.56 9.29 1.27
CA ASP A 11 -20.22 9.84 1.13
C ASP A 11 -19.48 9.12 0.01
N LEU A 12 -18.75 9.88 -0.79
CA LEU A 12 -17.86 9.36 -1.82
C LEU A 12 -16.52 10.08 -1.69
N PHE A 13 -15.44 9.36 -1.88
CA PHE A 13 -14.13 9.96 -1.87
C PHE A 13 -13.22 9.36 -2.93
N TYR A 14 -12.30 10.18 -3.42
CA TYR A 14 -11.20 9.80 -4.26
C TYR A 14 -9.94 10.52 -3.80
N SER A 15 -8.83 9.79 -3.68
CA SER A 15 -7.54 10.36 -3.33
C SER A 15 -6.47 9.71 -4.21
N ASN A 16 -5.72 10.54 -4.91
CA ASN A 16 -4.51 10.16 -5.63
C ASN A 16 -3.30 10.79 -4.96
N LYS A 17 -2.30 10.00 -4.61
CA LYS A 17 -1.05 10.46 -4.01
C LYS A 17 0.12 9.90 -4.81
N VAL A 18 0.96 10.78 -5.30
CA VAL A 18 2.24 10.43 -5.91
C VAL A 18 3.29 10.43 -4.81
N GLY A 19 4.09 9.38 -4.75
CA GLY A 19 5.17 9.28 -3.76
C GLY A 19 6.40 10.08 -4.17
N VAL A 20 7.33 10.26 -3.23
CA VAL A 20 8.59 10.97 -3.43
C VAL A 20 9.48 10.24 -4.44
N MET A 21 9.52 8.90 -4.38
CA MET A 21 10.27 8.08 -5.32
C MET A 21 9.53 7.96 -6.64
N LYS A 22 10.24 8.19 -7.75
CA LYS A 22 9.71 8.12 -9.12
C LYS A 22 8.98 6.79 -9.36
N GLY A 23 7.79 6.86 -9.94
CA GLY A 23 6.97 5.69 -10.26
C GLY A 23 6.12 5.15 -9.11
N SER A 24 6.26 5.68 -7.88
CA SER A 24 5.40 5.30 -6.77
C SER A 24 4.11 6.11 -6.76
N LYS A 25 2.99 5.44 -6.53
CA LYS A 25 1.68 6.10 -6.42
C LYS A 25 0.71 5.28 -5.57
N ARG A 26 -0.27 5.97 -5.03
CA ARG A 26 -1.37 5.38 -4.28
C ARG A 26 -2.68 6.01 -4.72
N ASP A 27 -3.58 5.18 -5.23
CA ASP A 27 -4.94 5.54 -5.60
C ASP A 27 -5.88 4.93 -4.56
N ASN A 28 -6.73 5.75 -3.95
CA ASN A 28 -7.74 5.30 -3.00
C ASN A 28 -9.09 5.92 -3.37
N TYR A 29 -10.12 5.08 -3.48
CA TYR A 29 -11.48 5.52 -3.72
C TYR A 29 -12.48 4.62 -3.02
N GLY A 30 -13.57 5.20 -2.64
CA GLY A 30 -14.62 4.48 -1.96
C GLY A 30 -15.82 5.35 -1.68
N GLY A 31 -16.70 4.79 -0.88
CA GLY A 31 -17.89 5.51 -0.44
C GLY A 31 -18.62 4.78 0.65
N GLY A 32 -19.56 5.47 1.26
CA GLY A 32 -20.38 4.94 2.31
C GLY A 32 -21.82 5.37 2.22
N ILE A 33 -22.68 4.59 2.85
CA ILE A 33 -24.11 4.87 3.02
C ILE A 33 -24.43 4.78 4.50
N ARG A 34 -25.02 5.83 5.00
CA ARG A 34 -25.56 5.87 6.35
C ARG A 34 -27.07 5.96 6.30
N LEU A 35 -27.74 5.03 6.97
CA LEU A 35 -29.18 4.99 7.10
C LEU A 35 -29.53 5.07 8.58
N GLN A 36 -30.52 5.88 8.92
CA GLN A 36 -31.05 5.99 10.27
C GLN A 36 -32.56 6.04 10.19
N TYR A 37 -33.20 5.19 10.98
CA TYR A 37 -34.65 5.15 11.13
C TYR A 37 -35.02 5.24 12.60
N ASN A 38 -35.85 6.22 12.96
CA ASN A 38 -36.36 6.42 14.29
C ASN A 38 -37.86 6.10 14.30
N LEU A 39 -38.23 5.16 15.12
CA LEU A 39 -39.63 4.72 15.31
C LEU A 39 -39.96 4.74 16.81
N LYS A 40 -40.71 5.74 17.25
CA LYS A 40 -41.08 5.88 18.68
C LYS A 40 -39.84 5.78 19.59
N ASN A 41 -39.77 4.73 20.39
CA ASN A 41 -38.72 4.47 21.36
C ASN A 41 -37.52 3.68 20.72
N LEU A 42 -37.60 3.39 19.43
CA LEU A 42 -36.64 2.52 18.74
C LEU A 42 -35.89 3.32 17.69
N LYS A 43 -34.55 3.19 17.68
CA LYS A 43 -33.68 3.80 16.69
C LYS A 43 -32.80 2.73 16.05
N PHE A 44 -32.89 2.62 14.74
CA PHE A 44 -32.01 1.80 13.93
C PHE A 44 -30.99 2.69 13.22
N SER A 45 -29.76 2.24 13.19
CA SER A 45 -28.72 2.89 12.41
C SER A 45 -27.91 1.84 11.69
N ASN A 46 -27.61 2.08 10.42
CA ASN A 46 -26.72 1.25 9.63
C ASN A 46 -25.73 2.15 8.89
N TYR A 47 -24.47 1.78 8.93
CA TYR A 47 -23.42 2.38 8.13
C TYR A 47 -22.68 1.29 7.37
N ALA A 48 -22.74 1.34 6.06
CA ALA A 48 -22.00 0.46 5.18
C ALA A 48 -21.03 1.30 4.37
N SER A 49 -19.76 0.89 4.31
CA SER A 49 -18.74 1.53 3.48
C SER A 49 -17.91 0.51 2.74
N PHE A 50 -17.42 0.93 1.58
CA PHE A 50 -16.47 0.19 0.77
C PHE A 50 -15.37 1.13 0.33
N ASP A 51 -14.12 0.68 0.44
CA ASP A 51 -12.97 1.36 -0.13
C ASP A 51 -12.04 0.42 -0.88
N HIS A 52 -11.46 0.95 -1.94
CA HIS A 52 -10.47 0.28 -2.77
C HIS A 52 -9.18 1.09 -2.77
N LEU A 53 -8.10 0.46 -2.33
CA LEU A 53 -6.76 1.01 -2.32
C LEU A 53 -5.89 0.27 -3.34
N LYS A 54 -5.27 1.01 -4.25
CA LYS A 54 -4.21 0.51 -5.13
C LYS A 54 -2.93 1.26 -4.87
N SER A 55 -1.88 0.54 -4.50
CA SER A 55 -0.55 1.07 -4.25
C SER A 55 0.44 0.47 -5.23
N VAL A 56 1.23 1.32 -5.87
CA VAL A 56 2.34 0.92 -6.74
C VAL A 56 3.62 1.44 -6.09
N ASN A 57 4.54 0.53 -5.78
CA ASN A 57 5.84 0.86 -5.23
C ASN A 57 6.81 1.25 -6.34
N SER A 58 7.75 2.12 -6.00
CA SER A 58 8.77 2.58 -6.94
C SER A 58 9.67 1.42 -7.40
N PRO A 59 9.97 1.30 -8.70
CA PRO A 59 10.99 0.37 -9.19
C PRO A 59 12.41 0.80 -8.79
N TYR A 60 12.59 2.06 -8.36
CA TYR A 60 13.89 2.60 -7.95
C TYR A 60 14.31 2.18 -6.53
N GLY A 61 13.55 1.32 -5.85
CA GLY A 61 13.86 0.88 -4.49
C GLY A 61 13.67 1.97 -3.43
N SER A 62 14.49 1.95 -2.39
CA SER A 62 14.44 2.93 -1.32
C SER A 62 15.46 4.05 -1.52
N PHE A 63 15.13 5.26 -1.07
CA PHE A 63 16.07 6.39 -1.11
C PHE A 63 17.36 6.10 -0.34
N SER A 64 17.27 5.35 0.75
CA SER A 64 18.42 4.97 1.57
C SER A 64 19.47 4.17 0.81
N SER A 65 19.09 3.36 -0.18
CA SER A 65 20.04 2.61 -0.99
C SER A 65 21.00 3.53 -1.77
N TYR A 66 20.51 4.70 -2.19
CA TYR A 66 21.32 5.67 -2.94
C TYR A 66 22.27 6.49 -2.06
N LEU A 67 21.99 6.61 -0.77
CA LEU A 67 22.85 7.37 0.15
C LEU A 67 24.22 6.70 0.39
N TYR A 68 24.30 5.39 0.14
CA TYR A 68 25.55 4.63 0.31
C TYR A 68 26.44 4.63 -0.96
N TYR A 69 25.96 5.23 -2.06
CA TYR A 69 26.75 5.29 -3.28
C TYR A 69 27.77 6.42 -3.23
N ASN A 70 28.97 6.10 -3.68
CA ASN A 70 29.97 7.12 -3.90
C ASN A 70 29.56 7.99 -5.11
N PRO A 71 29.37 9.30 -4.93
CA PRO A 71 28.88 10.19 -6.00
C PRO A 71 29.84 10.32 -7.19
N TYR A 72 31.09 9.87 -7.05
CA TYR A 72 32.04 9.89 -8.15
C TYR A 72 31.89 8.71 -9.12
N TYR A 73 31.11 7.69 -8.81
CA TYR A 73 30.87 6.60 -9.74
C TYR A 73 29.75 6.96 -10.71
N ASN A 74 30.10 7.00 -12.00
CA ASN A 74 29.11 7.22 -13.06
C ASN A 74 28.20 5.97 -13.19
N PRO A 75 26.89 6.11 -13.00
CA PRO A 75 25.95 4.99 -13.14
C PRO A 75 25.66 4.61 -14.62
N TYR A 76 26.15 5.39 -15.57
CA TYR A 76 25.94 5.20 -17.00
C TYR A 76 27.22 4.77 -17.70
N ASP A 77 27.09 4.03 -18.81
CA ASP A 77 28.17 3.71 -19.72
C ASP A 77 28.45 4.88 -20.72
N GLU A 78 29.40 4.69 -21.61
CA GLU A 78 29.77 5.69 -22.63
C GLU A 78 28.66 5.96 -23.64
N ASN A 79 27.73 5.02 -23.80
CA ASN A 79 26.55 5.13 -24.67
C ASN A 79 25.33 5.70 -23.97
N GLY A 80 25.44 6.03 -22.68
CA GLY A 80 24.31 6.52 -21.85
C GLY A 80 23.39 5.44 -21.30
N ASN A 81 23.70 4.15 -21.44
CA ASN A 81 22.93 3.08 -20.85
C ASN A 81 23.27 2.91 -19.37
N VAL A 82 22.31 2.46 -18.60
CA VAL A 82 22.52 2.20 -17.17
C VAL A 82 23.40 0.97 -16.98
N LYS A 83 24.54 1.13 -16.32
CA LYS A 83 25.45 0.02 -15.99
C LYS A 83 24.84 -0.89 -14.94
N LYS A 84 25.04 -2.20 -15.08
CA LYS A 84 24.64 -3.19 -14.07
C LYS A 84 25.52 -3.15 -12.82
N VAL A 85 26.82 -2.97 -13.01
CA VAL A 85 27.85 -2.89 -11.96
C VAL A 85 28.40 -1.48 -11.91
N LEU A 86 28.41 -0.86 -10.73
CA LEU A 86 29.04 0.45 -10.51
C LEU A 86 30.55 0.31 -10.43
N TYR A 87 31.02 -0.59 -9.58
CA TYR A 87 32.43 -0.93 -9.45
C TYR A 87 32.60 -2.32 -8.85
N SER A 88 33.77 -2.90 -9.09
CA SER A 88 34.21 -4.15 -8.45
C SER A 88 35.68 -3.98 -8.07
N TYR A 89 36.04 -4.47 -6.88
CA TYR A 89 37.41 -4.49 -6.41
C TYR A 89 37.75 -5.79 -5.71
N GLU A 90 39.02 -6.15 -5.78
CA GLU A 90 39.58 -7.30 -5.08
C GLU A 90 40.38 -6.81 -3.88
N TYR A 91 40.28 -7.51 -2.76
CA TYR A 91 41.08 -7.24 -1.59
C TYR A 91 41.55 -8.54 -0.95
N TYR A 92 42.67 -8.48 -0.28
CA TYR A 92 43.24 -9.63 0.42
C TYR A 92 42.81 -9.63 1.88
N ASP A 93 41.97 -10.63 2.22
CA ASP A 93 41.63 -10.97 3.58
C ASP A 93 41.59 -12.51 3.68
N ARG A 94 42.67 -13.14 4.19
CA ARG A 94 42.85 -14.60 4.27
C ARG A 94 42.66 -15.36 2.92
N GLY A 95 42.81 -14.66 1.83
CA GLY A 95 42.61 -15.08 0.45
C GLY A 95 42.15 -13.92 -0.42
N ILE A 96 41.99 -14.14 -1.74
CA ILE A 96 41.45 -13.12 -2.64
C ILE A 96 39.96 -13.06 -2.45
N THR A 97 39.45 -11.92 -2.02
CA THR A 97 38.02 -11.64 -1.90
C THR A 97 37.64 -10.50 -2.85
N SER A 98 36.64 -10.70 -3.68
CA SER A 98 36.10 -9.66 -4.55
C SER A 98 34.81 -9.09 -3.97
N LYS A 99 34.66 -7.78 -4.02
CA LYS A 99 33.41 -7.10 -3.67
C LYS A 99 32.90 -6.34 -4.89
N THR A 100 31.66 -6.65 -5.26
CA THR A 100 30.97 -5.99 -6.38
C THR A 100 29.83 -5.13 -5.83
N MET A 101 29.78 -3.88 -6.27
CA MET A 101 28.64 -2.99 -5.99
C MET A 101 27.78 -2.86 -7.24
N TYR A 102 26.54 -3.31 -7.11
CA TYR A 102 25.56 -3.24 -8.18
C TYR A 102 24.87 -1.88 -8.20
N ASN A 103 24.32 -1.53 -9.35
CA ASN A 103 23.64 -0.27 -9.59
C ASN A 103 22.13 -0.45 -9.42
N GLU A 104 21.55 0.20 -8.41
CA GLU A 104 20.09 0.15 -8.17
C GLU A 104 19.28 0.74 -9.33
N LEU A 105 19.86 1.71 -10.08
CA LEU A 105 19.21 2.23 -11.28
C LEU A 105 19.04 1.16 -12.35
N TYR A 106 19.92 0.17 -12.42
CA TYR A 106 19.78 -0.94 -13.35
C TYR A 106 18.51 -1.75 -13.07
N ASN A 107 18.24 -2.03 -11.80
CA ASN A 107 17.02 -2.73 -11.40
C ASN A 107 15.74 -1.94 -11.74
N ALA A 108 15.83 -0.61 -11.71
CA ALA A 108 14.71 0.28 -12.01
C ALA A 108 14.32 0.33 -13.49
N VAL A 109 15.25 0.04 -14.41
CA VAL A 109 14.97 0.00 -15.86
C VAL A 109 14.55 -1.37 -16.35
N LEU A 110 14.71 -2.41 -15.52
CA LEU A 110 14.22 -3.76 -15.83
C LEU A 110 12.68 -3.86 -15.70
N PRO A 111 12.05 -4.75 -16.47
CA PRO A 111 10.66 -5.06 -16.27
C PRO A 111 10.41 -5.55 -14.83
N SER A 112 9.63 -4.79 -14.08
CA SER A 112 9.30 -5.12 -12.69
C SER A 112 7.89 -4.69 -12.36
N LYS A 113 7.28 -5.37 -11.40
CA LYS A 113 5.96 -5.02 -10.86
C LYS A 113 5.98 -5.18 -9.36
N ASN A 114 5.58 -4.16 -8.65
CA ASN A 114 5.37 -4.23 -7.20
C ASN A 114 4.11 -3.43 -6.88
N GLN A 115 3.00 -4.14 -6.84
CA GLN A 115 1.68 -3.56 -6.70
C GLN A 115 0.92 -4.26 -5.58
N GLN A 116 0.24 -3.47 -4.77
CA GLN A 116 -0.68 -3.95 -3.75
C GLN A 116 -2.06 -3.37 -4.00
N THR A 117 -3.08 -4.20 -3.90
CA THR A 117 -4.49 -3.79 -3.89
C THR A 117 -5.13 -4.27 -2.60
N SER A 118 -6.02 -3.46 -2.04
CA SER A 118 -6.83 -3.82 -0.87
C SER A 118 -8.25 -3.35 -1.10
N ASN A 119 -9.21 -4.21 -0.77
CA ASN A 119 -10.63 -3.92 -0.78
C ASN A 119 -11.15 -4.11 0.64
N ASN A 120 -11.70 -3.07 1.22
CA ASN A 120 -12.23 -3.08 2.57
C ASN A 120 -13.74 -2.84 2.51
N PHE A 121 -14.49 -3.71 3.14
CA PHE A 121 -15.91 -3.54 3.35
C PHE A 121 -16.18 -3.50 4.85
N LEU A 122 -16.91 -2.49 5.28
CA LEU A 122 -17.34 -2.32 6.67
C LEU A 122 -18.84 -2.16 6.70
N ASN A 123 -19.53 -2.89 7.57
CA ASN A 123 -20.92 -2.66 7.89
C ASN A 123 -21.10 -2.60 9.42
N ASN A 124 -21.64 -1.50 9.90
CA ASN A 124 -21.97 -1.28 11.30
C ASN A 124 -23.47 -1.11 11.41
N PHE A 125 -24.11 -1.99 12.16
CA PHE A 125 -25.53 -1.95 12.48
C PHE A 125 -25.71 -1.70 13.98
N SER A 126 -26.60 -0.80 14.34
CA SER A 126 -26.95 -0.54 15.74
C SER A 126 -28.44 -0.38 15.93
N ILE A 127 -28.91 -0.89 17.07
CA ILE A 127 -30.28 -0.74 17.57
C ILE A 127 -30.17 -0.08 18.93
N GLU A 128 -30.95 0.97 19.16
CA GLU A 128 -31.15 1.58 20.47
C GLU A 128 -32.65 1.55 20.80
N TYR A 129 -33.00 1.06 21.99
CA TYR A 129 -34.37 0.99 22.46
C TYR A 129 -34.51 1.63 23.83
N ASP A 130 -35.30 2.68 23.91
CA ASP A 130 -35.65 3.35 25.15
C ASP A 130 -36.79 2.58 25.81
N ILE A 131 -36.48 1.75 26.84
CA ILE A 131 -37.45 0.87 27.53
C ILE A 131 -38.37 1.72 28.39
N ILE A 132 -37.79 2.53 29.26
CA ILE A 132 -38.46 3.50 30.13
C ILE A 132 -37.56 4.72 30.28
N GLN A 133 -38.07 5.80 30.88
CA GLN A 133 -37.26 6.97 31.16
C GLN A 133 -36.05 6.58 32.03
N GLY A 134 -34.87 6.84 31.55
CA GLY A 134 -33.61 6.54 32.21
C GLY A 134 -33.02 5.13 31.93
N LEU A 135 -33.76 4.24 31.24
CA LEU A 135 -33.24 2.92 30.86
C LEU A 135 -33.26 2.72 29.36
N LYS A 136 -32.06 2.59 28.77
CA LYS A 136 -31.85 2.37 27.36
C LYS A 136 -31.07 1.07 27.10
N LEU A 137 -31.58 0.27 26.19
CA LEU A 137 -30.87 -0.89 25.65
C LEU A 137 -30.20 -0.53 24.32
N LYS A 138 -28.96 -0.90 24.17
CA LYS A 138 -28.20 -0.70 22.91
C LYS A 138 -27.53 -2.00 22.49
N ALA A 139 -27.71 -2.38 21.22
CA ALA A 139 -27.01 -3.48 20.59
C ALA A 139 -26.27 -2.98 19.33
N ASN A 140 -25.03 -3.44 19.14
CA ASN A 140 -24.22 -3.13 17.97
C ASN A 140 -23.71 -4.42 17.34
N LEU A 141 -23.75 -4.47 16.01
CA LEU A 141 -23.15 -5.52 15.19
C LEU A 141 -22.23 -4.86 14.18
N SER A 142 -20.99 -5.31 14.14
CA SER A 142 -19.98 -4.83 13.18
C SER A 142 -19.46 -6.00 12.38
N LEU A 143 -19.44 -5.84 11.04
CA LEU A 143 -18.83 -6.76 10.10
C LEU A 143 -17.77 -6.00 9.33
N SER A 144 -16.52 -6.51 9.34
CA SER A 144 -15.41 -5.99 8.54
C SER A 144 -14.82 -7.10 7.71
N VAL A 145 -14.64 -6.85 6.42
CA VAL A 145 -14.01 -7.77 5.47
C VAL A 145 -12.90 -7.02 4.75
N ASP A 146 -11.67 -7.48 4.96
CA ASP A 146 -10.48 -6.99 4.29
C ASP A 146 -9.96 -8.04 3.31
N ASN A 147 -9.77 -7.65 2.06
CA ASN A 147 -9.20 -8.51 1.03
C ASN A 147 -8.02 -7.81 0.35
N GLY A 148 -6.80 -8.24 0.70
CA GLY A 148 -5.56 -7.70 0.16
C GLY A 148 -4.89 -8.66 -0.83
N LYS A 149 -4.38 -8.12 -1.93
CA LYS A 149 -3.54 -8.83 -2.90
C LYS A 149 -2.26 -8.06 -3.14
N THR A 150 -1.12 -8.75 -3.01
CA THR A 150 0.19 -8.22 -3.39
C THR A 150 0.69 -9.00 -4.61
N ASP A 151 1.12 -8.25 -5.63
CA ASP A 151 1.62 -8.77 -6.88
C ASP A 151 3.04 -8.22 -7.11
N VAL A 152 4.03 -9.09 -6.96
CA VAL A 152 5.44 -8.73 -7.09
C VAL A 152 6.07 -9.58 -8.18
N TYR A 153 6.64 -8.92 -9.16
CA TYR A 153 7.45 -9.51 -10.21
C TYR A 153 8.78 -8.77 -10.32
N LYS A 154 9.87 -9.52 -10.33
CA LYS A 154 11.22 -9.04 -10.59
C LYS A 154 11.80 -9.81 -11.78
N SER A 155 12.43 -9.11 -12.71
CA SER A 155 13.17 -9.74 -13.80
C SER A 155 14.25 -10.66 -13.23
N TYR A 156 14.54 -11.76 -13.91
CA TYR A 156 15.65 -12.67 -13.57
C TYR A 156 17.03 -11.99 -13.64
N GLU A 157 17.14 -10.89 -14.40
CA GLU A 157 18.36 -10.08 -14.51
C GLU A 157 18.59 -9.16 -13.30
N ASN A 158 17.62 -9.08 -12.37
CA ASN A 158 17.73 -8.23 -11.19
C ASN A 158 18.97 -8.61 -10.36
N THR A 159 19.71 -7.59 -9.95
CA THR A 159 21.01 -7.77 -9.25
C THR A 159 20.87 -8.50 -7.91
N GLU A 160 19.69 -8.51 -7.31
CA GLU A 160 19.41 -9.26 -6.09
C GLU A 160 19.61 -10.79 -6.25
N PHE A 161 19.40 -11.32 -7.45
CA PHE A 161 19.57 -12.75 -7.70
C PHE A 161 21.03 -13.16 -7.90
N LEU A 162 21.90 -12.22 -8.28
CA LEU A 162 23.32 -12.49 -8.52
C LEU A 162 24.10 -12.75 -7.23
N ASP A 163 23.72 -12.12 -6.12
CA ASP A 163 24.36 -12.34 -4.82
C ASP A 163 23.99 -13.68 -4.18
N LYS A 164 22.90 -14.31 -4.63
CA LYS A 164 22.44 -15.60 -4.13
C LYS A 164 23.21 -16.78 -4.74
N GLU A 165 23.70 -16.65 -5.95
CA GLU A 165 24.52 -17.70 -6.62
C GLU A 165 25.89 -17.89 -5.95
N LYS A 166 26.41 -16.89 -5.24
CA LYS A 166 27.70 -16.95 -4.53
C LYS A 166 27.63 -17.59 -3.14
N LYS A 167 26.44 -17.98 -2.67
CA LYS A 167 26.21 -18.62 -1.36
C LYS A 167 25.83 -20.10 -1.44
N GLY A 168 25.99 -20.72 -2.61
CA GLY A 168 25.82 -22.15 -2.82
C GLY A 168 27.11 -22.91 -2.68
#